data_fde8681f0c9f28ddfdfead147198e35a
#
_entry.id   fde8681f0c9f28ddfdfead147198e35a
#
_cell.length_a   1.000
_cell.length_b   1.000
_cell.length_c   1.000
_cell.angle_alpha   90.00
_cell.angle_beta   90.00
_cell.angle_gamma   90.00
#
_symmetry.space_group_name_H-M   'P 1'
#
loop_
_entity.id
_entity.type
_entity.pdbx_description
1 polymer ?
#
loop_
_entity_poly.entity_id
_entity_poly.type
_entity_poly.pdbx_seq_one_letter_code
_entity_poly.pdbx_strand_id
1 'polypeptide(L)'
;MWIQETSKEERKTLVAAFAGYGVDAFDYMIYTFLIPTLMVVWAMSKVEAGYIATGALVTSAIGGWAAGILADKYGRVRVLQWTVMWFTFFTFLSGFTNSFEELFFTRAMQGFGFGGEWSVGAVLIAEMIQAKHRGKAVGLVQSSWAVGWGAAA
;
A
#
# COMPACT_ATOMS: atom_id res chain seq x y z
N MET A 1 1.45 11.19 27.39
CA MET A 1 1.86 10.67 26.07
C MET A 1 0.91 11.29 25.04
N TRP A 2 1.41 11.85 23.92
CA TRP A 2 0.60 12.61 22.95
C TRP A 2 -0.65 11.86 22.42
N ILE A 3 -0.58 10.52 22.33
CA ILE A 3 -1.71 9.67 21.92
C ILE A 3 -2.90 9.79 22.92
N GLN A 4 -2.65 10.12 24.19
CA GLN A 4 -3.71 10.31 25.18
C GLN A 4 -4.48 11.62 24.99
N GLU A 5 -3.87 12.57 24.29
CA GLU A 5 -4.48 13.84 23.94
C GLU A 5 -5.34 13.79 22.67
N THR A 6 -5.27 12.65 21.92
CA THR A 6 -6.04 12.44 20.69
C THR A 6 -7.44 11.94 21.01
N SER A 7 -8.41 12.35 20.18
CA SER A 7 -9.79 11.89 20.27
C SER A 7 -9.92 10.40 19.94
N LYS A 8 -11.09 9.82 20.26
CA LYS A 8 -11.37 8.42 19.92
C LYS A 8 -11.33 8.16 18.41
N GLU A 9 -11.80 9.11 17.61
CA GLU A 9 -11.82 8.99 16.16
C GLU A 9 -10.39 9.12 15.57
N GLU A 10 -9.58 10.06 16.06
CA GLU A 10 -8.17 10.17 15.68
C GLU A 10 -7.40 8.89 15.96
N ARG A 11 -7.63 8.24 17.12
CA ARG A 11 -6.98 6.96 17.44
C ARG A 11 -7.41 5.82 16.52
N LYS A 12 -8.69 5.72 16.18
CA LYS A 12 -9.18 4.72 15.22
C LYS A 12 -8.52 4.90 13.86
N THR A 13 -8.43 6.15 13.39
CA THR A 13 -7.77 6.48 12.11
C THR A 13 -6.29 6.09 12.14
N LEU A 14 -5.58 6.40 13.25
CA LEU A 14 -4.18 6.02 13.41
C LEU A 14 -3.97 4.50 13.41
N VAL A 15 -4.81 3.76 14.14
CA VAL A 15 -4.72 2.29 14.19
C VAL A 15 -5.03 1.69 12.83
N ALA A 16 -6.07 2.16 12.14
CA ALA A 16 -6.43 1.67 10.81
C ALA A 16 -5.30 1.96 9.80
N ALA A 17 -4.75 3.17 9.79
CA ALA A 17 -3.66 3.53 8.90
C ALA A 17 -2.36 2.75 9.22
N PHE A 18 -2.04 2.58 10.50
CA PHE A 18 -0.88 1.77 10.92
C PHE A 18 -1.02 0.31 10.45
N ALA A 19 -2.20 -0.28 10.62
CA ALA A 19 -2.46 -1.65 10.20
C ALA A 19 -2.42 -1.78 8.66
N GLY A 20 -3.06 -0.85 7.92
CA GLY A 20 -3.06 -0.85 6.46
C GLY A 20 -1.64 -0.80 5.89
N TYR A 21 -0.87 0.22 6.25
CA TYR A 21 0.52 0.37 5.81
C TYR A 21 1.44 -0.78 6.23
N GLY A 22 1.17 -1.41 7.39
CA GLY A 22 1.89 -2.61 7.82
C GLY A 22 1.59 -3.82 6.93
N VAL A 23 0.34 -4.01 6.53
CA VAL A 23 -0.07 -5.08 5.60
C VAL A 23 0.50 -4.84 4.21
N ASP A 24 0.50 -3.60 3.72
CA ASP A 24 1.13 -3.24 2.43
C ASP A 24 2.62 -3.60 2.41
N ALA A 25 3.33 -3.23 3.48
CA ALA A 25 4.75 -3.53 3.63
C ALA A 25 5.02 -5.04 3.69
N PHE A 26 4.15 -5.79 4.36
CA PHE A 26 4.19 -7.24 4.43
C PHE A 26 4.02 -7.87 3.03
N ASP A 27 2.99 -7.47 2.27
CA ASP A 27 2.76 -7.97 0.91
C ASP A 27 3.93 -7.65 -0.04
N TYR A 28 4.44 -6.41 0.01
CA TYR A 28 5.58 -6.00 -0.79
C TYR A 28 6.81 -6.87 -0.50
N MET A 29 7.07 -7.20 0.76
CA MET A 29 8.21 -8.00 1.18
C MET A 29 8.05 -9.48 0.82
N ILE A 30 6.86 -10.05 1.00
CA ILE A 30 6.58 -11.44 0.56
C ILE A 30 6.92 -11.60 -0.92
N TYR A 31 6.48 -10.67 -1.78
CA TYR A 31 6.82 -10.73 -3.20
C TYR A 31 8.33 -10.72 -3.41
N THR A 32 9.05 -9.84 -2.72
CA THR A 32 10.51 -9.73 -2.83
C THR A 32 11.21 -11.06 -2.47
N PHE A 33 10.73 -11.76 -1.44
CA PHE A 33 11.25 -13.07 -1.05
C PHE A 33 10.85 -14.20 -2.03
N LEU A 34 9.72 -14.06 -2.72
CA LEU A 34 9.26 -15.04 -3.70
C LEU A 34 9.99 -14.93 -5.05
N ILE A 35 10.57 -13.77 -5.40
CA ILE A 35 11.25 -13.56 -6.68
C ILE A 35 12.24 -14.69 -7.04
N PRO A 36 13.18 -15.10 -6.16
CA PRO A 36 14.13 -16.15 -6.49
C PRO A 36 13.45 -17.48 -6.84
N THR A 37 12.38 -17.82 -6.12
CA THR A 37 11.60 -19.04 -6.37
C THR A 37 10.84 -18.96 -7.68
N LEU A 38 10.20 -17.84 -7.98
CA LEU A 38 9.46 -17.60 -9.22
C LEU A 38 10.40 -17.63 -10.44
N MET A 39 11.61 -17.09 -10.30
CA MET A 39 12.62 -17.16 -11.36
C MET A 39 12.99 -18.60 -11.72
N VAL A 40 13.05 -19.50 -10.74
CA VAL A 40 13.35 -20.92 -10.98
C VAL A 40 12.12 -21.64 -11.54
N VAL A 41 10.95 -21.46 -10.95
CA VAL A 41 9.72 -22.20 -11.32
C VAL A 41 9.21 -21.80 -12.70
N TRP A 42 9.27 -20.51 -13.03
CA TRP A 42 8.78 -19.98 -14.31
C TRP A 42 9.89 -19.67 -15.31
N ALA A 43 11.14 -20.09 -15.02
CA ALA A 43 12.33 -19.79 -15.83
C ALA A 43 12.48 -18.29 -16.17
N MET A 44 12.04 -17.41 -15.24
CA MET A 44 12.07 -15.96 -15.38
C MET A 44 13.49 -15.42 -15.34
N SER A 45 13.80 -14.47 -16.21
CA SER A 45 15.04 -13.69 -16.15
C SER A 45 14.97 -12.63 -15.03
N LYS A 46 16.14 -12.12 -14.61
CA LYS A 46 16.23 -10.97 -13.69
C LYS A 46 15.56 -9.70 -14.25
N VAL A 47 15.58 -9.56 -15.58
CA VAL A 47 14.97 -8.44 -16.28
C VAL A 47 13.45 -8.49 -16.17
N GLU A 48 12.84 -9.65 -16.37
CA GLU A 48 11.40 -9.86 -16.21
C GLU A 48 10.95 -9.61 -14.76
N ALA A 49 11.69 -10.11 -13.77
CA ALA A 49 11.43 -9.79 -12.36
C ALA A 49 11.49 -8.28 -12.11
N GLY A 50 12.44 -7.57 -12.72
CA GLY A 50 12.54 -6.11 -12.67
C GLY A 50 11.36 -5.39 -13.33
N TYR A 51 10.83 -5.93 -14.43
CA TYR A 51 9.63 -5.36 -15.08
C TYR A 51 8.40 -5.43 -14.20
N ILE A 52 8.19 -6.52 -13.46
CA ILE A 52 7.07 -6.62 -12.52
C ILE A 52 7.15 -5.51 -11.46
N ALA A 53 8.31 -5.34 -10.84
CA ALA A 53 8.51 -4.29 -9.83
C ALA A 53 8.33 -2.88 -10.41
N THR A 54 8.93 -2.63 -11.57
CA THR A 54 8.84 -1.31 -12.25
C THR A 54 7.42 -1.03 -12.69
N GLY A 55 6.71 -2.01 -13.25
CA GLY A 55 5.32 -1.88 -13.67
C GLY A 55 4.42 -1.49 -12.48
N ALA A 56 4.57 -2.16 -11.35
CA ALA A 56 3.84 -1.83 -10.12
C ALA A 56 4.14 -0.41 -9.62
N LEU A 57 5.40 0.06 -9.69
CA LEU A 57 5.78 1.40 -9.28
C LEU A 57 5.21 2.48 -10.22
N VAL A 58 5.25 2.26 -11.53
CA VAL A 58 4.69 3.20 -12.51
C VAL A 58 3.19 3.34 -12.33
N THR A 59 2.48 2.23 -12.19
CA THR A 59 1.03 2.26 -11.96
C THR A 59 0.66 2.84 -10.60
N SER A 60 1.52 2.66 -9.58
CA SER A 60 1.38 3.30 -8.27
C SER A 60 1.44 4.84 -8.38
N ALA A 61 2.35 5.39 -9.16
CA ALA A 61 2.42 6.83 -9.39
C ALA A 61 1.13 7.36 -10.06
N ILE A 62 0.62 6.64 -11.07
CA ILE A 62 -0.64 6.99 -11.75
C ILE A 62 -1.83 6.86 -10.79
N GLY A 63 -1.88 5.78 -10.02
CA GLY A 63 -2.94 5.52 -9.03
C GLY A 63 -2.98 6.57 -7.93
N GLY A 64 -1.82 6.98 -7.43
CA GLY A 64 -1.72 8.05 -6.43
C GLY A 64 -2.24 9.39 -6.93
N TRP A 65 -1.89 9.75 -8.16
CA TRP A 65 -2.38 10.96 -8.80
C TRP A 65 -3.90 10.91 -9.04
N ALA A 66 -4.41 9.83 -9.61
CA ALA A 66 -5.83 9.64 -9.87
C ALA A 66 -6.66 9.63 -8.58
N ALA A 67 -6.20 8.90 -7.57
CA ALA A 67 -6.87 8.82 -6.27
C ALA A 67 -6.89 10.16 -5.53
N GLY A 68 -5.83 10.97 -5.67
CA GLY A 68 -5.81 12.34 -5.13
C GLY A 68 -6.95 13.18 -5.68
N ILE A 69 -7.11 13.22 -7.01
CA ILE A 69 -8.21 13.96 -7.69
C ILE A 69 -9.59 13.42 -7.27
N LEU A 70 -9.73 12.09 -7.21
CA LEU A 70 -11.00 11.47 -6.80
C LEU A 70 -11.32 11.78 -5.34
N ALA A 71 -10.31 11.82 -4.46
CA ALA A 71 -10.47 12.10 -3.04
C ALA A 71 -10.93 13.53 -2.77
N ASP A 72 -10.48 14.50 -3.58
CA ASP A 72 -10.98 15.87 -3.51
C ASP A 72 -12.47 15.96 -3.91
N LYS A 73 -12.92 15.13 -4.85
CA LYS A 73 -14.30 15.13 -5.35
C LYS A 73 -15.27 14.29 -4.52
N TYR A 74 -14.87 13.10 -4.09
CA TYR A 74 -15.74 12.11 -3.45
C TYR A 74 -15.48 11.93 -1.93
N GLY A 75 -14.46 12.61 -1.41
CA GLY A 75 -14.03 12.56 -0.01
C GLY A 75 -12.95 11.49 0.25
N ARG A 76 -12.02 11.83 1.16
CA ARG A 76 -10.82 11.02 1.47
C ARG A 76 -11.14 9.60 1.88
N VAL A 77 -12.06 9.43 2.84
CA VAL A 77 -12.38 8.11 3.42
C VAL A 77 -12.96 7.15 2.38
N ARG A 78 -13.88 7.64 1.53
CA ARG A 78 -14.53 6.82 0.52
C ARG A 78 -13.54 6.35 -0.55
N VAL A 79 -12.68 7.25 -1.03
CA VAL A 79 -11.67 6.89 -2.03
C VAL A 79 -10.63 5.96 -1.43
N LEU A 80 -10.20 6.18 -0.18
CA LEU A 80 -9.31 5.25 0.51
C LEU A 80 -9.91 3.83 0.61
N GLN A 81 -11.20 3.70 0.91
CA GLN A 81 -11.89 2.40 0.91
C GLN A 81 -11.85 1.74 -0.47
N TRP A 82 -12.06 2.50 -1.56
CA TRP A 82 -11.98 1.97 -2.92
C TRP A 82 -10.57 1.51 -3.29
N THR A 83 -9.54 2.26 -2.93
CA THR A 83 -8.15 1.91 -3.23
C THR A 83 -7.72 0.67 -2.44
N VAL A 84 -8.10 0.55 -1.17
CA VAL A 84 -7.84 -0.64 -0.35
C VAL A 84 -8.55 -1.88 -0.93
N MET A 85 -9.83 -1.77 -1.31
CA MET A 85 -10.57 -2.87 -1.94
C MET A 85 -9.91 -3.29 -3.26
N TRP A 86 -9.50 -2.33 -4.07
CA TRP A 86 -8.79 -2.58 -5.33
C TRP A 86 -7.46 -3.30 -5.09
N PHE A 87 -6.64 -2.79 -4.19
CA PHE A 87 -5.38 -3.41 -3.80
C PHE A 87 -5.58 -4.85 -3.32
N THR A 88 -6.47 -5.06 -2.35
CA THR A 88 -6.77 -6.38 -1.78
C THR A 88 -7.26 -7.37 -2.83
N PHE A 89 -8.12 -6.93 -3.75
CA PHE A 89 -8.63 -7.77 -4.83
C PHE A 89 -7.51 -8.26 -5.76
N PHE A 90 -6.62 -7.38 -6.18
CA PHE A 90 -5.51 -7.78 -7.05
C PHE A 90 -4.39 -8.51 -6.30
N THR A 91 -4.18 -8.25 -5.02
CA THR A 91 -3.34 -9.09 -4.15
C THR A 91 -3.86 -10.53 -4.11
N PHE A 92 -5.16 -10.70 -3.89
CA PHE A 92 -5.80 -12.02 -3.90
C PHE A 92 -5.65 -12.70 -5.26
N LEU A 93 -5.91 -12.01 -6.35
CA LEU A 93 -5.75 -12.57 -7.71
C LEU A 93 -4.31 -12.98 -8.01
N SER A 94 -3.31 -12.25 -7.50
CA SER A 94 -1.90 -12.58 -7.75
C SER A 94 -1.49 -13.93 -7.17
N GLY A 95 -2.23 -14.43 -6.16
CA GLY A 95 -2.01 -15.78 -5.60
C GLY A 95 -2.44 -16.94 -6.51
N PHE A 96 -3.17 -16.66 -7.59
CA PHE A 96 -3.64 -17.66 -8.55
C PHE A 96 -2.91 -17.58 -9.89
N THR A 97 -1.93 -16.72 -10.04
CA THR A 97 -1.17 -16.54 -11.27
C THR A 97 -0.22 -17.71 -11.50
N ASN A 98 -0.11 -18.14 -12.76
CA ASN A 98 0.70 -19.27 -13.17
C ASN A 98 1.76 -18.89 -14.23
N SER A 99 1.83 -17.62 -14.61
CA SER A 99 2.78 -17.10 -15.60
C SER A 99 3.30 -15.72 -15.23
N PHE A 100 4.39 -15.33 -15.88
CA PHE A 100 4.96 -13.98 -15.77
C PHE A 100 3.94 -12.91 -16.15
N GLU A 101 3.23 -13.09 -17.27
CA GLU A 101 2.29 -12.10 -17.81
C GLU A 101 1.12 -11.85 -16.85
N GLU A 102 0.58 -12.92 -16.29
CA GLU A 102 -0.51 -12.85 -15.31
C GLU A 102 -0.06 -12.12 -14.05
N LEU A 103 1.13 -12.46 -13.53
CA LEU A 103 1.69 -11.81 -12.35
C LEU A 103 2.04 -10.35 -12.63
N PHE A 104 2.63 -10.04 -13.78
CA PHE A 104 2.90 -8.66 -14.19
C PHE A 104 1.63 -7.82 -14.19
N PHE A 105 0.56 -8.33 -14.82
CA PHE A 105 -0.72 -7.63 -14.90
C PHE A 105 -1.33 -7.42 -13.50
N THR A 106 -1.41 -8.47 -12.69
CA THR A 106 -2.01 -8.36 -11.35
C THR A 106 -1.22 -7.43 -10.44
N ARG A 107 0.11 -7.48 -10.47
CA ARG A 107 0.99 -6.58 -9.71
C ARG A 107 0.93 -5.14 -10.20
N ALA A 108 0.81 -4.91 -11.50
CA ALA A 108 0.59 -3.56 -12.04
C ALA A 108 -0.76 -2.99 -11.57
N MET A 109 -1.82 -3.78 -11.62
CA MET A 109 -3.14 -3.34 -11.12
C MET A 109 -3.15 -3.13 -9.61
N GLN A 110 -2.48 -3.98 -8.85
CA GLN A 110 -2.29 -3.82 -7.41
C GLN A 110 -1.53 -2.53 -7.10
N GLY A 111 -0.46 -2.24 -7.84
CA GLY A 111 0.30 -0.99 -7.71
C GLY A 111 -0.57 0.26 -7.83
N PHE A 112 -1.53 0.26 -8.74
CA PHE A 112 -2.47 1.36 -8.90
C PHE A 112 -3.26 1.64 -7.60
N GLY A 113 -3.77 0.59 -6.93
CA GLY A 113 -4.45 0.71 -5.63
C GLY A 113 -3.51 1.17 -4.52
N PHE A 114 -2.31 0.60 -4.47
CA PHE A 114 -1.27 0.94 -3.50
C PHE A 114 -0.91 2.43 -3.52
N GLY A 115 -0.66 3.00 -4.71
CA GLY A 115 -0.36 4.43 -4.83
C GLY A 115 -1.51 5.32 -4.35
N GLY A 116 -2.75 4.92 -4.64
CA GLY A 116 -3.95 5.60 -4.17
C GLY A 116 -4.09 5.56 -2.65
N GLU A 117 -3.85 4.40 -2.02
CA GLU A 117 -3.88 4.25 -0.56
C GLU A 117 -2.85 5.16 0.11
N TRP A 118 -1.62 5.18 -0.39
CA TRP A 118 -0.54 5.99 0.16
C TRP A 118 -0.81 7.48 0.09
N SER A 119 -1.23 7.98 -1.08
CA SER A 119 -1.48 9.41 -1.29
C SER A 119 -2.67 9.90 -0.46
N VAL A 120 -3.80 9.19 -0.52
CA VAL A 120 -5.03 9.59 0.18
C VAL A 120 -4.90 9.36 1.68
N GLY A 121 -4.26 8.25 2.11
CA GLY A 121 -4.03 7.93 3.51
C GLY A 121 -3.16 8.95 4.23
N ALA A 122 -2.06 9.39 3.61
CA ALA A 122 -1.19 10.42 4.18
C ALA A 122 -1.92 11.76 4.39
N VAL A 123 -2.73 12.17 3.39
CA VAL A 123 -3.54 13.39 3.49
C VAL A 123 -4.61 13.26 4.56
N LEU A 124 -5.32 12.11 4.61
CA LEU A 124 -6.34 11.86 5.63
C LEU A 124 -5.76 11.98 7.06
N ILE A 125 -4.59 11.37 7.31
CA ILE A 125 -3.92 11.50 8.60
C ILE A 125 -3.60 12.96 8.91
N ALA A 126 -3.07 13.70 7.93
CA ALA A 126 -2.72 15.11 8.12
C ALA A 126 -3.94 16.00 8.37
N GLU A 127 -5.09 15.69 7.81
CA GLU A 127 -6.35 16.42 8.02
C GLU A 127 -7.03 16.06 9.33
N MET A 128 -7.04 14.77 9.71
CA MET A 128 -7.73 14.28 10.90
C MET A 128 -7.00 14.60 12.20
N ILE A 129 -5.67 14.64 12.19
CA ILE A 129 -4.86 14.82 13.39
C ILE A 129 -4.58 16.30 13.68
N GLN A 130 -4.67 16.69 14.94
CA GLN A 130 -4.36 18.05 15.39
C GLN A 130 -2.97 18.49 14.90
N ALA A 131 -2.85 19.74 14.45
CA ALA A 131 -1.63 20.28 13.82
C ALA A 131 -0.35 20.02 14.65
N LYS A 132 -0.43 20.16 15.98
CA LYS A 132 0.68 19.92 16.92
C LYS A 132 1.20 18.48 16.95
N HIS A 133 0.41 17.51 16.47
CA HIS A 133 0.73 16.07 16.53
C HIS A 133 0.91 15.43 15.15
N ARG A 134 0.67 16.14 14.04
CA ARG A 134 0.73 15.60 12.67
C ARG A 134 2.04 14.89 12.36
N GLY A 135 3.18 15.51 12.64
CA GLY A 135 4.48 14.89 12.38
C GLY A 135 4.70 13.58 13.14
N LYS A 136 4.24 13.53 14.41
CA LYS A 136 4.32 12.30 15.22
C LYS A 136 3.38 11.22 14.70
N ALA A 137 2.18 11.59 14.25
CA ALA A 137 1.18 10.68 13.71
C ALA A 137 1.68 10.05 12.39
N VAL A 138 2.17 10.88 11.46
CA VAL A 138 2.75 10.39 10.20
C VAL A 138 3.96 9.50 10.46
N GLY A 139 4.87 9.89 11.35
CA GLY A 139 6.02 9.07 11.72
C GLY A 139 5.63 7.73 12.35
N LEU A 140 4.59 7.70 13.20
CA LEU A 140 4.06 6.46 13.77
C LEU A 140 3.50 5.55 12.66
N VAL A 141 2.68 6.08 11.76
CA VAL A 141 2.10 5.28 10.67
C VAL A 141 3.19 4.78 9.73
N GLN A 142 4.17 5.61 9.38
CA GLN A 142 5.31 5.18 8.56
C GLN A 142 6.16 4.08 9.24
N SER A 143 6.26 4.06 10.56
CA SER A 143 6.99 3.01 11.27
C SER A 143 6.36 1.61 11.15
N SER A 144 5.08 1.53 10.74
CA SER A 144 4.41 0.25 10.47
C SER A 144 5.07 -0.54 9.33
N TRP A 145 5.77 0.16 8.41
CA TRP A 145 6.57 -0.50 7.37
C TRP A 145 7.63 -1.41 7.95
N ALA A 146 8.36 -0.96 8.96
CA ALA A 146 9.36 -1.79 9.62
C ALA A 146 8.71 -3.02 10.29
N VAL A 147 7.51 -2.86 10.85
CA VAL A 147 6.75 -3.97 11.45
C VAL A 147 6.29 -4.95 10.38
N GLY A 148 5.73 -4.48 9.26
CA GLY A 148 5.30 -5.31 8.15
C GLY A 148 6.47 -6.10 7.52
N TRP A 149 7.61 -5.45 7.32
CA TRP A 149 8.83 -6.10 6.85
C TRP A 149 9.33 -7.17 7.81
N GLY A 150 9.41 -6.85 9.10
CA GLY A 150 9.82 -7.81 10.12
C GLY A 150 8.87 -9.00 10.27
N ALA A 151 7.58 -8.82 9.98
CA ALA A 151 6.60 -9.90 10.02
C ALA A 151 6.68 -10.82 8.79
N ALA A 152 7.23 -10.34 7.65
CA ALA A 152 7.40 -11.12 6.42
C ALA A 152 8.70 -11.93 6.40
N ALA A 153 9.70 -11.58 7.23
CA ALA A 153 11.01 -12.21 7.30
C ALA A 153 11.01 -13.45 8.18
#